data_83910d2b76981ea8af0f679e5e818f80
#
_entry.id   83910d2b76981ea8af0f679e5e818f80
#
_cell.length_a   1.000
_cell.length_b   1.000
_cell.length_c   1.000
_cell.angle_alpha   90.00
_cell.angle_beta   90.00
_cell.angle_gamma   90.00
#
_symmetry.space_group_name_H-M   'P 1'
#
loop_
_entity.id
_entity.type
_entity.pdbx_description
1 polymer ?
#
loop_
_entity_poly.entity_id
_entity_poly.type
_entity_poly.pdbx_seq_one_letter_code
_entity_poly.pdbx_strand_id
1 'polypeptide(L)' 'MDSRAILGRNIRRLRRRRGLTQEELAFEAGIDLTYMGGIERGKRNPSLLVLVRIAKALAVPLAKLVSGI' A
#
# COMPACT_ATOMS: atom_id res chain seq x y z
N MET A 1 -12.27 13.03 -2.20
CA MET A 1 -10.97 12.48 -1.77
C MET A 1 -10.20 12.06 -3.02
N ASP A 2 -8.95 12.42 -3.13
CA ASP A 2 -8.21 12.06 -4.35
C ASP A 2 -7.78 10.59 -4.33
N SER A 3 -7.40 10.10 -5.50
CA SER A 3 -7.08 8.68 -5.70
C SER A 3 -5.92 8.20 -4.81
N ARG A 4 -4.95 9.07 -4.57
CA ARG A 4 -3.80 8.68 -3.74
C ARG A 4 -4.21 8.48 -2.29
N ALA A 5 -5.14 9.30 -1.80
CA ALA A 5 -5.64 9.16 -0.44
C ALA A 5 -6.45 7.88 -0.30
N ILE A 6 -7.27 7.54 -1.29
CA ILE A 6 -8.06 6.31 -1.29
C ILE A 6 -7.12 5.10 -1.30
N LEU A 7 -6.12 5.12 -2.16
CA LEU A 7 -5.12 4.06 -2.26
C LEU A 7 -4.42 3.86 -0.91
N GLY A 8 -3.96 4.94 -0.29
CA GLY A 8 -3.25 4.85 0.97
C GLY A 8 -4.11 4.25 2.08
N ARG A 9 -5.38 4.65 2.15
CA ARG A 9 -6.32 4.10 3.12
C ARG A 9 -6.55 2.61 2.90
N ASN A 10 -6.70 2.19 1.64
CA ASN A 10 -6.89 0.79 1.32
C ASN A 10 -5.69 -0.05 1.77
N ILE A 11 -4.49 0.41 1.45
CA ILE A 11 -3.26 -0.29 1.83
C ILE A 11 -3.16 -0.39 3.35
N ARG A 12 -3.38 0.71 4.05
CA ARG A 12 -3.30 0.75 5.52
C ARG A 12 -4.30 -0.22 6.15
N ARG A 13 -5.54 -0.24 5.66
CA ARG A 13 -6.57 -1.13 6.17
C ARG A 13 -6.18 -2.59 5.96
N LEU A 14 -5.74 -2.92 4.75
CA LEU A 14 -5.35 -4.30 4.42
C LEU A 14 -4.13 -4.73 5.22
N ARG A 15 -3.18 -3.82 5.43
CA ARG A 15 -1.98 -4.07 6.23
C ARG A 15 -2.36 -4.43 7.67
N ARG A 16 -3.24 -3.60 8.26
CA ARG A 16 -3.68 -3.82 9.64
C ARG A 16 -4.44 -5.12 9.80
N ARG A 17 -5.21 -5.51 8.81
CA ARG A 17 -5.92 -6.78 8.81
C ARG A 17 -4.96 -7.96 8.86
N ARG A 18 -3.81 -7.83 8.21
CA ARG A 18 -2.77 -8.86 8.23
C ARG A 18 -1.92 -8.81 9.49
N GLY A 19 -2.14 -7.81 10.35
CA GLY A 19 -1.35 -7.63 11.55
C GLY A 19 0.07 -7.19 11.29
N LEU A 20 0.32 -6.57 10.13
CA LEU A 20 1.66 -6.10 9.75
C LEU A 20 1.88 -4.65 10.17
N THR A 21 3.09 -4.37 10.65
CA THR A 21 3.51 -2.99 10.82
C THR A 21 3.85 -2.40 9.45
N GLN A 22 3.92 -1.09 9.37
CA GLN A 22 4.33 -0.42 8.14
C GLN A 22 5.73 -0.86 7.71
N GLU A 23 6.62 -1.01 8.69
CA GLU A 23 7.98 -1.46 8.44
C GLU A 23 8.02 -2.89 7.87
N GLU A 24 7.22 -3.78 8.44
CA GLU A 24 7.13 -5.15 7.95
C GLU A 24 6.62 -5.21 6.52
N LEU A 25 5.58 -4.45 6.21
CA LEU A 25 5.05 -4.41 4.86
C LEU A 25 6.08 -3.85 3.88
N ALA A 26 6.76 -2.77 4.26
CA ALA A 26 7.79 -2.18 3.41
C ALA A 26 8.90 -3.20 3.12
N PHE A 27 9.32 -3.93 4.14
CA PHE A 27 10.36 -4.96 3.98
C PHE A 27 9.89 -6.07 3.03
N GLU A 28 8.69 -6.60 3.22
CA GLU A 28 8.17 -7.67 2.38
C GLU A 28 7.95 -7.21 0.94
N ALA A 29 7.52 -5.98 0.75
CA ALA A 29 7.30 -5.43 -0.58
C ALA A 29 8.61 -4.97 -1.24
N GLY A 30 9.71 -4.93 -0.48
CA GLY A 30 11.01 -4.50 -1.00
C GLY A 30 11.04 -3.02 -1.31
N ILE A 31 10.36 -2.20 -0.52
CA ILE A 31 10.37 -0.74 -0.71
C ILE A 31 10.77 -0.04 0.59
N ASP A 32 11.27 1.19 0.42
CA ASP A 32 11.72 2.00 1.54
C ASP A 32 10.58 2.36 2.49
N LEU A 33 10.86 2.34 3.80
CA LEU A 33 9.85 2.64 4.82
C LEU A 33 9.29 4.05 4.67
N THR A 34 10.13 5.03 4.38
CA THR A 34 9.69 6.41 4.21
C THR A 34 8.73 6.52 3.03
N TYR A 35 9.04 5.82 1.94
CA TYR A 35 8.19 5.78 0.76
C TYR A 35 6.86 5.10 1.08
N MET A 36 6.88 3.96 1.78
CA MET A 36 5.67 3.27 2.20
C MET A 36 4.78 4.19 3.03
N GLY A 37 5.36 4.89 4.00
CA GLY A 37 4.63 5.84 4.83
C GLY A 37 3.99 6.95 4.01
N GLY A 38 4.72 7.45 3.01
CA GLY A 38 4.21 8.47 2.09
C GLY A 38 3.02 7.96 1.28
N ILE A 39 3.09 6.70 0.81
CA ILE A 39 1.99 6.09 0.07
C ILE A 39 0.75 6.01 0.96
N GLU A 40 0.90 5.53 2.20
CA GLU A 40 -0.24 5.38 3.11
C GLU A 40 -0.88 6.72 3.47
N ARG A 41 -0.10 7.80 3.48
CA ARG A 41 -0.62 9.14 3.75
C ARG A 41 -1.18 9.85 2.52
N GLY A 42 -1.14 9.21 1.36
CA GLY A 42 -1.63 9.82 0.13
C GLY A 42 -0.70 10.88 -0.44
N LYS A 43 0.59 10.84 -0.07
CA LYS A 43 1.57 11.84 -0.49
C LYS A 43 2.44 11.39 -1.66
N ARG A 44 2.30 10.14 -2.08
CA ARG A 44 3.08 9.58 -3.17
C ARG A 44 2.19 8.99 -4.24
N ASN A 45 2.73 8.90 -5.44
CA ASN A 45 2.03 8.32 -6.60
C ASN A 45 2.85 7.11 -7.06
N PRO A 46 2.67 5.94 -6.42
CA PRO A 46 3.49 4.78 -6.73
C PRO A 46 3.18 4.22 -8.11
N SER A 47 4.22 3.64 -8.72
CA SER A 47 4.07 3.00 -10.01
C SER A 47 3.22 1.74 -9.89
N LEU A 48 2.73 1.25 -11.04
CA LEU A 48 1.98 0.00 -11.08
C LEU A 48 2.81 -1.14 -10.50
N LEU A 49 4.10 -1.22 -10.84
CA LEU A 49 4.94 -2.31 -10.35
C LEU A 49 5.11 -2.27 -8.84
N VAL A 50 5.21 -1.09 -8.25
CA VAL A 50 5.27 -0.95 -6.79
C VAL A 50 3.96 -1.44 -6.17
N LEU A 51 2.82 -1.08 -6.77
CA LEU A 51 1.52 -1.53 -6.28
C LEU A 51 1.40 -3.05 -6.34
N VAL A 52 1.89 -3.67 -7.42
CA VAL A 52 1.87 -5.13 -7.54
C VAL A 52 2.69 -5.77 -6.41
N ARG A 53 3.85 -5.20 -6.08
CA ARG A 53 4.69 -5.71 -5.01
C ARG A 53 3.99 -5.60 -3.65
N ILE A 54 3.31 -4.50 -3.42
CA ILE A 54 2.53 -4.30 -2.17
C ILE A 54 1.39 -5.31 -2.10
N ALA A 55 0.65 -5.48 -3.20
CA ALA A 55 -0.46 -6.42 -3.25
C ALA A 55 0.00 -7.86 -2.94
N LYS A 56 1.15 -8.26 -3.51
CA LYS A 56 1.71 -9.58 -3.23
C LYS A 56 2.11 -9.72 -1.77
N ALA A 57 2.72 -8.70 -1.20
CA ALA A 57 3.10 -8.73 0.22
C ALA A 57 1.87 -8.82 1.12
N LEU A 58 0.76 -8.22 0.71
CA LEU A 58 -0.49 -8.28 1.45
C LEU A 58 -1.31 -9.53 1.13
N ALA A 59 -0.88 -10.33 0.14
CA ALA A 59 -1.59 -11.53 -0.31
C ALA A 59 -3.01 -11.21 -0.77
N VAL A 60 -3.17 -10.09 -1.49
CA VAL A 60 -4.46 -9.69 -2.06
C VAL A 60 -4.29 -9.38 -3.54
N PRO A 61 -5.36 -9.44 -4.33
CA PRO A 61 -5.28 -8.99 -5.72
C PRO A 61 -5.09 -7.47 -5.78
N LEU A 62 -4.45 -7.02 -6.84
CA LEU A 62 -4.21 -5.58 -7.05
C LEU A 62 -5.50 -4.77 -6.98
N ALA A 63 -6.61 -5.33 -7.47
CA ALA A 63 -7.90 -4.65 -7.45
C ALA A 63 -8.32 -4.20 -6.04
N LYS A 64 -7.89 -4.91 -5.01
CA LYS A 64 -8.21 -4.53 -3.63
C LYS A 64 -7.52 -3.23 -3.23
N LEU A 65 -6.33 -2.96 -3.77
CA LEU A 65 -5.61 -1.72 -3.44
C LEU A 65 -6.28 -0.50 -4.04
N VAL A 66 -6.87 -0.65 -5.23
CA VAL A 66 -7.44 0.48 -5.97
C VAL A 66 -8.95 0.54 -5.89
N SER A 67 -9.56 -0.23 -5.01
CA SER A 67 -11.01 -0.22 -4.84
C SER A 67 -11.50 1.16 -4.40
N GLY A 68 -12.52 1.67 -5.08
CA GLY A 68 -13.11 2.97 -4.76
C GLY A 68 -12.44 4.17 -5.41
N ILE A 69 -11.43 3.93 -6.22
CA ILE A 69 -10.75 5.02 -6.95
C ILE A 69 -11.51 5.43 -8.21
#